data_0cef0a5c27b516aeb55e9e5c59cc8358
#
_entry.id   0cef0a5c27b516aeb55e9e5c59cc8358
#
_cell.length_a   1.000
_cell.length_b   1.000
_cell.length_c   1.000
_cell.angle_alpha   90.00
_cell.angle_beta   90.00
_cell.angle_gamma   90.00
#
_symmetry.space_group_name_H-M   'P 1'
#
loop_
_entity.id
_entity.type
_entity.pdbx_description
1 polymer ?
#
loop_
_entity_poly.entity_id
_entity_poly.type
_entity_poly.pdbx_seq_one_letter_code
_entity_poly.pdbx_strand_id
1 'polypeptide(L)'
;MPTNLERMKYVLTKNPGLLVKAPGKILRKTQKHFHPLKSLQLQINKNKRKKTRRLNNYENPKRVLIYVIYEDQPQLQSYKLFFLKALADLSDKVLIVLNSTLADTDVKKLEEFGQVISRENTGYDTAAFRHGILLLKDELANFDELLLVNDTNVGPMKDLSAVFQKMSTQKLDFWGISYGEKQADFTGFNPYGAIHEHLQSYFLVIEKNMFQTPEFLQYWENLSDTDSRNKAIGKHETVFTKYFSDLGFIHGAVAGNNEDSAMYIHPLTMLKKFDVPLVKYTAFSNDTDDKFAWQGLERKTEVPDLINYIKNETEFPKEILDEVINTIKHTPHPEHILIIDGVENQIPQCTRYRVINKAEQLRSFGHDVWTVNASDFQMGYAEYASQIIIYRTPYSEQFKKLVELAHKYNKPVFYDIDDLVYDTSYTDQLEYVKTLGKQEKEAYDSGVRSYGKLMKLCDAFITSTTDLKNELSKLGKPV
;
A
#
# COMPACT_ATOMS: atom_id res chain seq x y z
N MET A 1 -0.88 37.16 5.60
CA MET A 1 -1.78 36.07 5.14
C MET A 1 -2.93 35.96 6.12
N PRO A 2 -4.18 35.90 5.71
CA PRO A 2 -5.31 35.77 6.64
C PRO A 2 -5.19 34.44 7.41
N THR A 3 -5.47 34.50 8.70
CA THR A 3 -5.45 33.33 9.57
C THR A 3 -6.51 32.32 9.17
N ASN A 4 -6.31 31.04 9.53
CA ASN A 4 -7.29 29.98 9.24
C ASN A 4 -8.71 30.31 9.79
N LEU A 5 -8.78 31.15 10.83
CA LEU A 5 -10.04 31.62 11.41
C LEU A 5 -10.74 32.65 10.53
N GLU A 6 -9.99 33.53 9.87
CA GLU A 6 -10.53 34.53 8.95
C GLU A 6 -11.01 33.90 7.64
N ARG A 7 -10.28 32.87 7.12
CA ARG A 7 -10.73 32.06 5.99
C ARG A 7 -12.01 31.29 6.31
N MET A 8 -12.13 30.75 7.50
CA MET A 8 -13.31 30.05 7.95
C MET A 8 -14.52 30.98 8.12
N LYS A 9 -14.33 32.19 8.64
CA LYS A 9 -15.39 33.24 8.70
C LYS A 9 -15.84 33.66 7.31
N TYR A 10 -14.93 33.85 6.36
CA TYR A 10 -15.26 34.23 4.98
C TYR A 10 -16.08 33.14 4.26
N VAL A 11 -15.73 31.86 4.41
CA VAL A 11 -16.46 30.73 3.82
C VAL A 11 -17.86 30.58 4.42
N LEU A 12 -18.01 30.79 5.73
CA LEU A 12 -19.29 30.67 6.45
C LEU A 12 -20.25 31.86 6.13
N THR A 13 -19.73 33.05 5.88
CA THR A 13 -20.54 34.20 5.53
C THR A 13 -21.04 34.15 4.07
N LYS A 14 -20.32 33.50 3.17
CA LYS A 14 -20.72 33.37 1.76
C LYS A 14 -21.61 32.16 1.44
N ASN A 15 -21.64 31.14 2.34
CA ASN A 15 -22.45 29.92 2.16
C ASN A 15 -23.14 29.48 3.46
N PRO A 16 -24.24 30.16 3.88
CA PRO A 16 -24.96 29.82 5.11
C PRO A 16 -25.53 28.39 5.16
N GLY A 17 -25.75 27.74 3.99
CA GLY A 17 -26.16 26.32 3.90
C GLY A 17 -25.16 25.31 4.36
N LEU A 18 -23.88 25.68 4.51
CA LEU A 18 -22.84 24.80 5.05
C LEU A 18 -22.96 24.58 6.57
N LEU A 19 -23.61 25.48 7.28
CA LEU A 19 -23.89 25.35 8.72
C LEU A 19 -24.88 24.22 9.07
N VAL A 20 -25.76 23.86 8.13
CA VAL A 20 -26.79 22.82 8.36
C VAL A 20 -26.20 21.40 8.14
N LYS A 21 -25.13 21.27 7.36
CA LYS A 21 -24.47 19.96 7.07
C LYS A 21 -23.20 19.69 7.90
N ALA A 22 -22.77 20.62 8.72
CA ALA A 22 -21.51 20.55 9.46
C ALA A 22 -21.54 20.07 10.93
N PRO A 23 -22.68 19.88 11.64
CA PRO A 23 -22.64 19.54 13.06
C PRO A 23 -21.90 18.25 13.38
N GLY A 24 -22.03 17.22 12.51
CA GLY A 24 -21.43 15.92 12.76
C GLY A 24 -19.90 15.86 12.60
N LYS A 25 -19.31 16.65 11.71
CA LYS A 25 -17.85 16.67 11.50
C LYS A 25 -17.12 17.54 12.53
N ILE A 26 -17.73 18.64 12.96
CA ILE A 26 -17.17 19.54 13.96
C ILE A 26 -17.28 18.89 15.36
N LEU A 27 -18.41 18.26 15.70
CA LEU A 27 -18.53 17.51 16.96
C LEU A 27 -17.56 16.32 17.04
N ARG A 28 -17.30 15.59 15.93
CA ARG A 28 -16.30 14.53 15.92
C ARG A 28 -14.86 15.04 16.12
N LYS A 29 -14.53 16.23 15.66
CA LYS A 29 -13.20 16.84 15.92
C LYS A 29 -13.05 17.35 17.35
N THR A 30 -14.11 17.85 17.97
CA THR A 30 -14.08 18.32 19.37
C THR A 30 -14.18 17.17 20.37
N GLN A 31 -14.87 16.08 20.06
CA GLN A 31 -14.87 14.88 20.91
C GLN A 31 -13.50 14.16 20.94
N LYS A 32 -12.61 14.37 19.95
CA LYS A 32 -11.23 13.83 19.99
C LYS A 32 -10.32 14.51 21.00
N HIS A 33 -10.69 15.66 21.57
CA HIS A 33 -9.83 16.44 22.46
C HIS A 33 -10.22 16.42 23.94
N PHE A 34 -11.28 15.69 24.34
CA PHE A 34 -11.72 15.69 25.75
C PHE A 34 -11.94 14.28 26.30
N HIS A 35 -10.84 13.55 26.61
CA HIS A 35 -10.86 12.47 27.59
C HIS A 35 -9.54 12.42 28.38
N PRO A 36 -9.26 13.41 29.24
CA PRO A 36 -8.08 13.37 30.12
C PRO A 36 -8.08 12.14 31.04
N LEU A 37 -9.25 11.64 31.42
CA LEU A 37 -9.38 10.44 32.26
C LEU A 37 -9.02 9.14 31.49
N LYS A 38 -9.37 9.01 30.21
CA LYS A 38 -8.97 7.85 29.40
C LYS A 38 -7.45 7.84 29.14
N SER A 39 -6.85 8.99 28.88
CA SER A 39 -5.41 9.08 28.66
C SER A 39 -4.62 8.78 29.95
N LEU A 40 -5.13 9.22 31.09
CA LEU A 40 -4.53 8.93 32.41
C LEU A 40 -4.64 7.42 32.74
N GLN A 41 -5.80 6.81 32.50
CA GLN A 41 -6.02 5.37 32.70
C GLN A 41 -5.12 4.53 31.80
N LEU A 42 -4.96 4.92 30.53
CA LEU A 42 -4.03 4.28 29.60
C LEU A 42 -2.58 4.39 30.08
N GLN A 43 -2.20 5.55 30.59
CA GLN A 43 -0.84 5.79 31.12
C GLN A 43 -0.56 5.00 32.40
N ILE A 44 -1.57 4.86 33.27
CA ILE A 44 -1.50 4.02 34.50
C ILE A 44 -1.36 2.54 34.09
N ASN A 45 -2.18 2.04 33.14
CA ASN A 45 -2.11 0.67 32.67
C ASN A 45 -0.76 0.37 31.99
N LYS A 46 -0.26 1.30 31.18
CA LYS A 46 1.06 1.23 30.52
C LYS A 46 2.19 1.12 31.55
N ASN A 47 2.17 1.93 32.60
CA ASN A 47 3.16 1.90 33.68
C ASN A 47 3.06 0.64 34.53
N LYS A 48 1.84 0.13 34.78
CA LYS A 48 1.60 -1.11 35.52
C LYS A 48 2.14 -2.30 34.73
N ARG A 49 1.82 -2.42 33.42
CA ARG A 49 2.34 -3.49 32.55
C ARG A 49 3.86 -3.48 32.45
N LYS A 50 4.50 -2.29 32.34
CA LYS A 50 5.97 -2.17 32.36
C LYS A 50 6.61 -2.69 33.65
N LYS A 51 5.98 -2.46 34.81
CA LYS A 51 6.51 -2.87 36.11
C LYS A 51 6.32 -4.37 36.41
N THR A 52 5.26 -4.98 35.91
CA THR A 52 4.91 -6.39 36.19
C THR A 52 5.48 -7.36 35.19
N ARG A 53 6.18 -6.85 34.18
CA ARG A 53 6.64 -7.63 33.04
C ARG A 53 7.77 -8.59 33.43
N ARG A 54 7.60 -9.85 33.07
CA ARG A 54 8.63 -10.90 33.14
C ARG A 54 8.98 -11.36 31.74
N LEU A 55 10.19 -11.92 31.55
CA LEU A 55 10.49 -12.74 30.37
C LEU A 55 9.55 -13.95 30.42
N ASN A 56 8.93 -14.26 29.32
CA ASN A 56 8.24 -15.52 29.16
C ASN A 56 9.31 -16.60 28.92
N ASN A 57 9.80 -17.21 29.99
CA ASN A 57 10.77 -18.30 29.92
C ASN A 57 10.02 -19.62 29.72
N TYR A 58 9.51 -19.84 28.53
CA TYR A 58 9.06 -21.17 28.14
C TYR A 58 10.27 -21.94 27.58
N GLU A 59 10.61 -23.08 28.13
CA GLU A 59 11.64 -23.97 27.54
C GLU A 59 11.14 -24.52 26.19
N ASN A 60 9.85 -24.85 26.09
CA ASN A 60 9.16 -25.29 24.88
C ASN A 60 7.76 -24.64 24.81
N PRO A 61 7.63 -23.47 24.24
CA PRO A 61 6.33 -22.78 24.16
C PRO A 61 5.35 -23.56 23.29
N LYS A 62 4.13 -23.76 23.80
CA LYS A 62 3.03 -24.30 23.01
C LYS A 62 2.50 -23.25 22.06
N ARG A 63 2.50 -23.55 20.76
CA ARG A 63 2.13 -22.61 19.71
C ARG A 63 0.86 -23.04 18.99
N VAL A 64 0.00 -22.06 18.70
CA VAL A 64 -1.09 -22.21 17.76
C VAL A 64 -0.87 -21.31 16.56
N LEU A 65 -0.94 -21.88 15.38
CA LEU A 65 -0.78 -21.19 14.10
C LEU A 65 -2.14 -20.97 13.45
N ILE A 66 -2.41 -19.74 13.01
CA ILE A 66 -3.45 -19.42 12.03
C ILE A 66 -2.72 -19.01 10.75
N TYR A 67 -2.80 -19.87 9.73
CA TYR A 67 -2.17 -19.65 8.43
C TYR A 67 -3.21 -19.31 7.37
N VAL A 68 -3.12 -18.13 6.78
CA VAL A 68 -4.08 -17.65 5.79
C VAL A 68 -3.50 -17.85 4.39
N ILE A 69 -4.27 -18.49 3.51
CA ILE A 69 -3.90 -18.75 2.12
C ILE A 69 -4.93 -18.11 1.18
N TYR A 70 -4.44 -17.47 0.13
CA TYR A 70 -5.21 -17.00 -1.00
C TYR A 70 -4.55 -17.42 -2.32
N GLU A 71 -5.32 -17.95 -3.25
CA GLU A 71 -4.90 -18.27 -4.63
C GLU A 71 -5.92 -17.72 -5.62
N ASP A 72 -5.42 -17.14 -6.71
CA ASP A 72 -6.25 -16.71 -7.83
C ASP A 72 -6.69 -17.88 -8.71
N GLN A 73 -5.95 -18.98 -8.65
CA GLN A 73 -6.20 -20.22 -9.40
C GLN A 73 -6.49 -21.36 -8.41
N PRO A 74 -7.20 -22.41 -8.83
CA PRO A 74 -7.54 -23.52 -7.94
C PRO A 74 -6.35 -24.41 -7.55
N GLN A 75 -5.13 -24.07 -7.91
CA GLN A 75 -3.90 -24.83 -7.64
C GLN A 75 -3.06 -24.10 -6.60
N LEU A 76 -2.61 -24.85 -5.59
CA LEU A 76 -1.76 -24.34 -4.52
C LEU A 76 -0.31 -24.20 -5.01
N GLN A 77 0.27 -23.02 -4.90
CA GLN A 77 1.68 -22.80 -5.20
C GLN A 77 2.57 -23.48 -4.16
N SER A 78 3.63 -24.17 -4.64
CA SER A 78 4.48 -25.04 -3.83
C SER A 78 5.18 -24.33 -2.67
N TYR A 79 5.55 -23.05 -2.83
CA TYR A 79 6.20 -22.29 -1.76
C TYR A 79 5.30 -22.08 -0.53
N LYS A 80 3.97 -22.00 -0.71
CA LYS A 80 3.01 -21.84 0.41
C LYS A 80 2.94 -23.10 1.25
N LEU A 81 2.95 -24.25 0.60
CA LEU A 81 2.99 -25.55 1.29
C LEU A 81 4.34 -25.77 1.99
N PHE A 82 5.46 -25.39 1.34
CA PHE A 82 6.78 -25.47 1.90
C PHE A 82 6.91 -24.61 3.18
N PHE A 83 6.38 -23.38 3.13
CA PHE A 83 6.39 -22.50 4.28
C PHE A 83 5.45 -22.98 5.39
N LEU A 84 4.26 -23.46 5.03
CA LEU A 84 3.33 -24.07 5.99
C LEU A 84 3.99 -25.24 6.76
N LYS A 85 4.70 -26.13 6.06
CA LYS A 85 5.41 -27.24 6.70
C LYS A 85 6.39 -26.75 7.77
N ALA A 86 7.23 -25.77 7.44
CA ALA A 86 8.20 -25.22 8.38
C ALA A 86 7.53 -24.53 9.59
N LEU A 87 6.37 -23.92 9.41
CA LEU A 87 5.57 -23.35 10.50
C LEU A 87 4.88 -24.41 11.35
N ALA A 88 4.36 -25.47 10.72
CA ALA A 88 3.70 -26.58 11.40
C ALA A 88 4.68 -27.34 12.30
N ASP A 89 5.92 -27.53 11.85
CA ASP A 89 6.99 -28.18 12.65
C ASP A 89 7.30 -27.39 13.95
N LEU A 90 6.94 -26.12 14.01
CA LEU A 90 7.11 -25.23 15.17
C LEU A 90 5.82 -25.04 15.99
N SER A 91 4.70 -25.67 15.60
CA SER A 91 3.38 -25.41 16.15
C SER A 91 2.71 -26.68 16.68
N ASP A 92 2.05 -26.58 17.83
CA ASP A 92 1.28 -27.70 18.42
C ASP A 92 -0.12 -27.84 17.83
N LYS A 93 -0.65 -26.75 17.26
CA LYS A 93 -1.94 -26.72 16.57
C LYS A 93 -1.86 -25.80 15.36
N VAL A 94 -2.43 -26.26 14.25
CA VAL A 94 -2.48 -25.49 12.99
C VAL A 94 -3.91 -25.36 12.55
N LEU A 95 -4.35 -24.12 12.29
CA LEU A 95 -5.60 -23.76 11.62
C LEU A 95 -5.25 -23.06 10.32
N ILE A 96 -5.70 -23.62 9.21
CA ILE A 96 -5.48 -23.07 7.86
C ILE A 96 -6.79 -22.43 7.41
N VAL A 97 -6.73 -21.14 7.06
CA VAL A 97 -7.89 -20.38 6.57
C VAL A 97 -7.71 -20.11 5.08
N LEU A 98 -8.53 -20.74 4.26
CA LEU A 98 -8.56 -20.54 2.82
C LEU A 98 -9.49 -19.38 2.47
N ASN A 99 -8.94 -18.31 1.90
CA ASN A 99 -9.72 -17.19 1.34
C ASN A 99 -10.04 -17.40 -0.16
N SER A 100 -9.88 -18.62 -0.67
CA SER A 100 -10.09 -18.99 -2.07
C SER A 100 -10.58 -20.42 -2.17
N THR A 101 -10.96 -20.84 -3.38
CA THR A 101 -11.34 -22.23 -3.65
C THR A 101 -10.14 -22.94 -4.27
N LEU A 102 -9.67 -24.01 -3.65
CA LEU A 102 -8.63 -24.88 -4.16
C LEU A 102 -9.20 -26.19 -4.70
N ALA A 103 -8.43 -26.90 -5.51
CA ALA A 103 -8.73 -28.26 -5.90
C ALA A 103 -8.70 -29.20 -4.67
N ASP A 104 -9.58 -30.20 -4.64
CA ASP A 104 -9.70 -31.14 -3.52
C ASP A 104 -8.39 -31.83 -3.17
N THR A 105 -7.55 -32.08 -4.20
CA THR A 105 -6.21 -32.68 -4.02
C THR A 105 -5.27 -31.79 -3.23
N ASP A 106 -5.36 -30.48 -3.38
CA ASP A 106 -4.53 -29.49 -2.68
C ASP A 106 -5.08 -29.21 -1.29
N VAL A 107 -6.41 -29.20 -1.11
CA VAL A 107 -7.03 -29.16 0.21
C VAL A 107 -6.59 -30.33 1.08
N LYS A 108 -6.57 -31.56 0.54
CA LYS A 108 -6.06 -32.76 1.25
C LYS A 108 -4.61 -32.65 1.68
N LYS A 109 -3.73 -32.03 0.87
CA LYS A 109 -2.34 -31.76 1.27
C LYS A 109 -2.26 -30.80 2.46
N LEU A 110 -3.14 -29.82 2.52
CA LEU A 110 -3.20 -28.89 3.64
C LEU A 110 -3.76 -29.54 4.91
N GLU A 111 -4.75 -30.44 4.79
CA GLU A 111 -5.32 -31.19 5.90
C GLU A 111 -4.31 -32.10 6.61
N GLU A 112 -3.20 -32.49 5.95
CA GLU A 112 -2.08 -33.22 6.60
C GLU A 112 -1.40 -32.40 7.70
N PHE A 113 -1.48 -31.07 7.67
CA PHE A 113 -0.85 -30.17 8.63
C PHE A 113 -1.78 -29.66 9.72
N GLY A 114 -3.09 -29.68 9.49
CA GLY A 114 -4.04 -29.19 10.47
C GLY A 114 -5.46 -29.03 9.97
N GLN A 115 -6.28 -28.37 10.76
CA GLN A 115 -7.65 -28.09 10.39
C GLN A 115 -7.72 -27.05 9.27
N VAL A 116 -8.45 -27.35 8.19
CA VAL A 116 -8.69 -26.42 7.06
C VAL A 116 -10.12 -25.90 7.15
N ILE A 117 -10.27 -24.59 7.03
CA ILE A 117 -11.56 -23.92 6.90
C ILE A 117 -11.54 -23.01 5.67
N SER A 118 -12.62 -22.98 4.91
CA SER A 118 -12.77 -22.14 3.75
C SER A 118 -13.72 -20.97 4.02
N ARG A 119 -13.43 -19.81 3.42
CA ARG A 119 -14.28 -18.63 3.49
C ARG A 119 -14.16 -17.79 2.22
N GLU A 120 -15.13 -16.91 1.96
CA GLU A 120 -14.99 -15.89 0.92
C GLU A 120 -13.92 -14.87 1.30
N ASN A 121 -13.18 -14.34 0.31
CA ASN A 121 -12.11 -13.34 0.53
C ASN A 121 -12.67 -11.93 0.80
N THR A 122 -13.69 -11.82 1.66
CA THR A 122 -14.20 -10.54 2.15
C THR A 122 -13.41 -10.08 3.36
N GLY A 123 -12.90 -8.84 3.36
CA GLY A 123 -12.09 -8.30 4.46
C GLY A 123 -10.66 -8.81 4.51
N TYR A 124 -10.22 -9.55 3.50
CA TYR A 124 -8.83 -9.99 3.28
C TYR A 124 -8.25 -10.79 4.47
N ASP A 125 -6.92 -10.76 4.63
CA ASP A 125 -6.21 -11.51 5.67
C ASP A 125 -6.67 -11.15 7.08
N THR A 126 -7.00 -9.89 7.32
CA THR A 126 -7.45 -9.44 8.65
C THR A 126 -8.75 -10.10 9.07
N ALA A 127 -9.71 -10.25 8.16
CA ALA A 127 -10.96 -10.95 8.45
C ALA A 127 -10.74 -12.47 8.58
N ALA A 128 -9.76 -13.03 7.86
CA ALA A 128 -9.37 -14.43 8.00
C ALA A 128 -8.73 -14.69 9.38
N PHE A 129 -7.82 -13.83 9.83
CA PHE A 129 -7.26 -13.91 11.19
C PHE A 129 -8.35 -13.78 12.26
N ARG A 130 -9.27 -12.81 12.10
CA ARG A 130 -10.44 -12.66 12.99
C ARG A 130 -11.23 -13.95 13.09
N HIS A 131 -11.56 -14.55 11.94
CA HIS A 131 -12.34 -15.79 11.89
C HIS A 131 -11.62 -16.91 12.65
N GLY A 132 -10.33 -17.12 12.38
CA GLY A 132 -9.53 -18.14 13.07
C GLY A 132 -9.41 -17.89 14.58
N ILE A 133 -9.17 -16.66 15.01
CA ILE A 133 -9.06 -16.29 16.42
C ILE A 133 -10.40 -16.55 17.16
N LEU A 134 -11.52 -16.14 16.57
CA LEU A 134 -12.83 -16.33 17.19
C LEU A 134 -13.25 -17.81 17.21
N LEU A 135 -12.86 -18.60 16.21
CA LEU A 135 -13.07 -20.04 16.19
C LEU A 135 -12.29 -20.73 17.32
N LEU A 136 -11.07 -20.31 17.57
CA LEU A 136 -10.16 -20.90 18.56
C LEU A 136 -10.25 -20.26 19.95
N LYS A 137 -11.13 -19.26 20.17
CA LYS A 137 -11.14 -18.42 21.37
C LYS A 137 -11.13 -19.19 22.70
N ASP A 138 -11.88 -20.29 22.78
CA ASP A 138 -12.01 -21.10 24.00
C ASP A 138 -10.78 -22.01 24.22
N GLU A 139 -9.99 -22.25 23.20
CA GLU A 139 -8.79 -23.10 23.24
C GLU A 139 -7.49 -22.29 23.39
N LEU A 140 -7.49 -20.98 23.09
CA LEU A 140 -6.31 -20.12 23.13
C LEU A 140 -5.61 -20.17 24.50
N ALA A 141 -6.36 -20.37 25.58
CA ALA A 141 -5.80 -20.48 26.93
C ALA A 141 -4.77 -21.62 27.10
N ASN A 142 -4.81 -22.64 26.22
CA ASN A 142 -3.93 -23.80 26.26
C ASN A 142 -2.53 -23.55 25.62
N PHE A 143 -2.36 -22.40 24.95
CA PHE A 143 -1.15 -22.05 24.20
C PHE A 143 -0.39 -20.92 24.86
N ASP A 144 0.88 -20.79 24.52
CA ASP A 144 1.79 -19.77 25.03
C ASP A 144 2.03 -18.68 23.99
N GLU A 145 2.03 -19.04 22.69
CA GLU A 145 2.21 -18.14 21.56
C GLU A 145 1.11 -18.39 20.50
N LEU A 146 0.55 -17.31 19.95
CA LEU A 146 -0.37 -17.30 18.81
C LEU A 146 0.36 -16.71 17.60
N LEU A 147 0.46 -17.51 16.54
CA LEU A 147 1.06 -17.12 15.26
C LEU A 147 -0.04 -16.73 14.27
N LEU A 148 0.02 -15.53 13.74
CA LEU A 148 -0.82 -15.04 12.64
C LEU A 148 0.08 -14.84 11.43
N VAL A 149 -0.04 -15.70 10.43
CA VAL A 149 0.84 -15.72 9.26
C VAL A 149 0.01 -15.84 8.00
N ASN A 150 0.37 -15.09 6.95
CA ASN A 150 -0.20 -15.26 5.62
C ASN A 150 0.82 -15.80 4.62
N ASP A 151 0.35 -16.17 3.45
CA ASP A 151 1.09 -16.84 2.39
C ASP A 151 1.95 -15.91 1.52
N THR A 152 2.11 -14.64 1.88
CA THR A 152 2.82 -13.65 1.05
C THR A 152 4.34 -13.69 1.21
N ASN A 153 4.88 -14.67 1.95
CA ASN A 153 6.32 -14.86 2.15
C ASN A 153 6.79 -16.18 1.52
N VAL A 154 7.90 -16.11 0.81
CA VAL A 154 8.64 -17.25 0.27
C VAL A 154 9.76 -17.62 1.23
N GLY A 155 9.84 -18.88 1.61
CA GLY A 155 10.84 -19.36 2.56
C GLY A 155 10.36 -20.58 3.36
N PRO A 156 11.09 -20.96 4.42
CA PRO A 156 12.28 -20.29 4.94
C PRO A 156 13.55 -20.60 4.13
N MET A 157 14.41 -19.60 3.99
CA MET A 157 15.72 -19.71 3.34
C MET A 157 16.83 -20.15 4.32
N LYS A 158 16.55 -20.09 5.61
CA LYS A 158 17.39 -20.47 6.75
C LYS A 158 16.47 -21.06 7.82
N ASP A 159 17.06 -21.68 8.86
CA ASP A 159 16.29 -22.20 9.99
C ASP A 159 15.39 -21.16 10.64
N LEU A 160 14.07 -21.38 10.55
CA LEU A 160 13.06 -20.49 11.12
C LEU A 160 13.08 -20.51 12.66
N SER A 161 13.49 -21.61 13.27
CA SER A 161 13.56 -21.75 14.73
C SER A 161 14.52 -20.74 15.37
N ALA A 162 15.59 -20.37 14.67
CA ALA A 162 16.55 -19.36 15.13
C ALA A 162 15.92 -17.99 15.34
N VAL A 163 14.90 -17.64 14.53
CA VAL A 163 14.14 -16.38 14.69
C VAL A 163 13.37 -16.41 16.01
N PHE A 164 12.68 -17.49 16.29
CA PHE A 164 11.95 -17.66 17.55
C PHE A 164 12.88 -17.64 18.77
N GLN A 165 14.03 -18.28 18.70
CA GLN A 165 15.05 -18.23 19.75
C GLN A 165 15.55 -16.80 19.97
N LYS A 166 15.86 -16.05 18.91
CA LYS A 166 16.28 -14.64 18.99
C LYS A 166 15.22 -13.78 19.68
N MET A 167 13.96 -13.95 19.30
CA MET A 167 12.87 -13.12 19.81
C MET A 167 12.45 -13.50 21.24
N SER A 168 12.57 -14.77 21.65
CA SER A 168 12.27 -15.22 23.03
C SER A 168 13.16 -14.58 24.09
N THR A 169 14.37 -14.13 23.72
CA THR A 169 15.27 -13.42 24.63
C THR A 169 14.84 -11.97 24.91
N GLN A 170 13.84 -11.47 24.17
CA GLN A 170 13.35 -10.10 24.29
C GLN A 170 12.06 -10.06 25.12
N LYS A 171 11.88 -8.97 25.89
CA LYS A 171 10.67 -8.77 26.68
C LYS A 171 9.58 -8.12 25.83
N LEU A 172 8.95 -8.90 24.96
CA LEU A 172 7.91 -8.44 24.06
C LEU A 172 6.55 -9.07 24.42
N ASP A 173 5.47 -8.42 24.07
CA ASP A 173 4.10 -8.96 24.15
C ASP A 173 3.65 -9.44 22.76
N PHE A 174 4.22 -8.88 21.71
CA PHE A 174 4.04 -9.32 20.34
C PHE A 174 5.20 -8.85 19.46
N TRP A 175 5.44 -9.58 18.37
CA TRP A 175 6.51 -9.25 17.45
C TRP A 175 6.19 -9.68 16.01
N GLY A 176 6.92 -9.15 15.06
CA GLY A 176 6.83 -9.48 13.65
C GLY A 176 8.19 -9.46 12.97
N ILE A 177 8.22 -9.57 11.65
CA ILE A 177 9.47 -9.62 10.88
C ILE A 177 10.04 -8.21 10.67
N SER A 178 9.22 -7.28 10.21
CA SER A 178 9.65 -5.92 9.90
C SER A 178 8.56 -4.89 10.21
N TYR A 179 8.97 -3.63 10.26
CA TYR A 179 8.07 -2.50 10.39
C TYR A 179 7.65 -1.92 9.04
N GLY A 180 6.42 -1.42 8.98
CA GLY A 180 5.98 -0.44 8.00
C GLY A 180 6.23 0.96 8.55
N GLU A 181 6.70 1.86 7.68
CA GLU A 181 7.07 3.22 8.06
C GLU A 181 5.87 4.10 8.42
N LYS A 182 6.16 5.12 9.23
CA LYS A 182 5.20 6.19 9.51
C LYS A 182 5.03 7.07 8.26
N GLN A 183 3.77 7.30 7.85
CA GLN A 183 3.46 8.11 6.67
C GLN A 183 2.09 8.79 6.78
N ALA A 184 1.77 9.66 5.84
CA ALA A 184 0.41 10.19 5.70
C ALA A 184 -0.58 9.05 5.44
N ASP A 185 -1.83 9.22 5.87
CA ASP A 185 -2.88 8.24 5.58
C ASP A 185 -3.28 8.28 4.10
N PHE A 186 -2.60 7.50 3.27
CA PHE A 186 -2.92 7.33 1.86
C PHE A 186 -4.21 6.54 1.63
N THR A 187 -4.70 5.83 2.66
CA THR A 187 -5.92 5.02 2.55
C THR A 187 -7.19 5.86 2.74
N GLY A 188 -7.10 6.97 3.47
CA GLY A 188 -8.23 7.81 3.88
C GLY A 188 -9.12 7.18 4.97
N PHE A 189 -8.76 6.00 5.51
CA PHE A 189 -9.57 5.24 6.45
C PHE A 189 -8.94 5.04 7.83
N ASN A 190 -7.70 5.48 8.04
CA ASN A 190 -7.03 5.27 9.32
C ASN A 190 -7.67 6.14 10.43
N PRO A 191 -8.15 5.53 11.54
CA PRO A 191 -8.83 6.27 12.60
C PRO A 191 -7.93 7.26 13.36
N TYR A 192 -6.61 7.12 13.24
CA TYR A 192 -5.63 8.05 13.82
C TYR A 192 -5.34 9.25 12.92
N GLY A 193 -5.84 9.27 11.67
CA GLY A 193 -5.59 10.33 10.68
C GLY A 193 -4.19 10.32 10.07
N ALA A 194 -3.37 9.34 10.42
CA ALA A 194 -2.05 9.07 9.86
C ALA A 194 -1.71 7.59 10.06
N ILE A 195 -0.89 7.02 9.20
CA ILE A 195 -0.31 5.70 9.40
C ILE A 195 0.88 5.87 10.34
N HIS A 196 0.81 5.22 11.50
CA HIS A 196 1.93 5.14 12.44
C HIS A 196 2.87 4.00 12.03
N GLU A 197 4.10 4.04 12.53
CA GLU A 197 4.99 2.88 12.46
C GLU A 197 4.26 1.66 13.05
N HIS A 198 4.29 0.55 12.33
CA HIS A 198 3.53 -0.65 12.68
C HIS A 198 4.23 -1.90 12.19
N LEU A 199 4.05 -3.02 12.91
CA LEU A 199 4.47 -4.32 12.44
C LEU A 199 3.66 -4.71 11.20
N GLN A 200 4.34 -5.21 10.19
CA GLN A 200 3.70 -5.73 8.98
C GLN A 200 2.89 -6.99 9.33
N SER A 201 1.63 -7.04 8.91
CA SER A 201 0.65 -8.05 9.32
C SER A 201 0.88 -9.46 8.77
N TYR A 202 1.81 -9.62 7.82
CA TYR A 202 2.05 -10.91 7.17
C TYR A 202 2.68 -11.98 8.08
N PHE A 203 3.28 -11.58 9.21
CA PHE A 203 3.86 -12.49 10.20
C PHE A 203 3.85 -11.81 11.57
N LEU A 204 2.97 -12.26 12.45
CA LEU A 204 2.86 -11.76 13.81
C LEU A 204 2.87 -12.93 14.79
N VAL A 205 3.65 -12.81 15.85
CA VAL A 205 3.63 -13.70 16.99
C VAL A 205 3.17 -12.91 18.20
N ILE A 206 2.16 -13.43 18.89
CA ILE A 206 1.49 -12.77 20.00
C ILE A 206 1.62 -13.66 21.22
N GLU A 207 2.14 -13.10 22.31
CA GLU A 207 2.36 -13.79 23.55
C GLU A 207 1.08 -13.98 24.36
N LYS A 208 1.03 -15.04 25.15
CA LYS A 208 -0.09 -15.42 26.03
C LYS A 208 -0.61 -14.27 26.91
N ASN A 209 0.30 -13.50 27.48
CA ASN A 209 -0.02 -12.35 28.33
C ASN A 209 -0.75 -11.22 27.59
N MET A 210 -0.75 -11.21 26.25
CA MET A 210 -1.52 -10.28 25.44
C MET A 210 -2.82 -10.93 24.96
N PHE A 211 -2.77 -12.11 24.30
CA PHE A 211 -3.98 -12.66 23.69
C PHE A 211 -5.01 -13.20 24.73
N GLN A 212 -4.63 -13.42 25.98
CA GLN A 212 -5.57 -13.74 27.07
C GLN A 212 -6.26 -12.53 27.68
N THR A 213 -5.94 -11.31 27.23
CA THR A 213 -6.60 -10.12 27.77
C THR A 213 -7.95 -9.88 27.12
N PRO A 214 -8.93 -9.35 27.87
CA PRO A 214 -10.22 -8.98 27.29
C PRO A 214 -10.09 -7.99 26.13
N GLU A 215 -9.10 -7.09 26.19
CA GLU A 215 -8.85 -6.08 25.14
C GLU A 215 -8.46 -6.73 23.81
N PHE A 216 -7.75 -7.87 23.84
CA PHE A 216 -7.37 -8.60 22.62
C PHE A 216 -8.60 -9.19 21.91
N LEU A 217 -9.42 -9.93 22.64
CA LEU A 217 -10.64 -10.51 22.05
C LEU A 217 -11.62 -9.44 21.59
N GLN A 218 -11.83 -8.40 22.41
CA GLN A 218 -12.70 -7.27 22.05
C GLN A 218 -12.23 -6.54 20.79
N TYR A 219 -10.92 -6.43 20.55
CA TYR A 219 -10.40 -5.88 19.31
C TYR A 219 -10.89 -6.66 18.11
N TRP A 220 -10.72 -7.99 18.13
CA TRP A 220 -11.11 -8.84 17.02
C TRP A 220 -12.64 -8.98 16.87
N GLU A 221 -13.40 -9.03 17.96
CA GLU A 221 -14.86 -9.06 17.93
C GLU A 221 -15.45 -7.79 17.32
N ASN A 222 -14.88 -6.63 17.64
CA ASN A 222 -15.36 -5.33 17.16
C ASN A 222 -14.81 -4.93 15.78
N LEU A 223 -13.99 -5.77 15.17
CA LEU A 223 -13.40 -5.51 13.87
C LEU A 223 -14.49 -5.61 12.80
N SER A 224 -14.72 -4.52 12.05
CA SER A 224 -15.70 -4.52 10.96
C SER A 224 -15.15 -5.15 9.70
N ASP A 225 -15.95 -5.88 8.98
CA ASP A 225 -15.60 -6.35 7.64
C ASP A 225 -15.36 -5.15 6.70
N THR A 226 -14.47 -5.35 5.74
CA THR A 226 -14.10 -4.34 4.76
C THR A 226 -14.29 -4.87 3.35
N ASP A 227 -14.77 -3.98 2.47
CA ASP A 227 -15.08 -4.27 1.07
C ASP A 227 -13.96 -3.88 0.10
N SER A 228 -12.87 -3.30 0.61
CA SER A 228 -11.72 -2.91 -0.21
C SER A 228 -10.41 -3.07 0.54
N ARG A 229 -9.33 -3.31 -0.24
CA ARG A 229 -7.96 -3.43 0.28
C ARG A 229 -7.53 -2.19 1.07
N ASN A 230 -7.81 -0.98 0.56
CA ASN A 230 -7.47 0.26 1.26
C ASN A 230 -8.16 0.39 2.62
N LYS A 231 -9.42 -0.06 2.73
CA LYS A 231 -10.13 -0.09 4.02
C LYS A 231 -9.51 -1.12 4.97
N ALA A 232 -9.11 -2.29 4.49
CA ALA A 232 -8.44 -3.31 5.30
C ALA A 232 -7.10 -2.80 5.83
N ILE A 233 -6.27 -2.21 4.97
CA ILE A 233 -4.99 -1.59 5.36
C ILE A 233 -5.23 -0.47 6.38
N GLY A 234 -6.08 0.52 6.03
CA GLY A 234 -6.26 1.73 6.83
C GLY A 234 -6.95 1.52 8.16
N LYS A 235 -7.89 0.57 8.25
CA LYS A 235 -8.67 0.33 9.48
C LYS A 235 -8.06 -0.71 10.41
N HIS A 236 -7.24 -1.63 9.86
CA HIS A 236 -6.84 -2.82 10.60
C HIS A 236 -5.32 -3.03 10.58
N GLU A 237 -4.71 -3.25 9.43
CA GLU A 237 -3.28 -3.60 9.35
C GLU A 237 -2.40 -2.53 10.01
N THR A 238 -2.58 -1.28 9.61
CA THR A 238 -1.79 -0.14 10.12
C THR A 238 -2.25 0.36 11.51
N VAL A 239 -3.29 -0.23 12.07
CA VAL A 239 -3.90 0.16 13.36
C VAL A 239 -3.49 -0.76 14.50
N PHE A 240 -3.34 -2.07 14.24
CA PHE A 240 -3.10 -3.09 15.26
C PHE A 240 -1.96 -2.73 16.21
N THR A 241 -0.78 -2.47 15.68
CA THR A 241 0.41 -2.16 16.50
C THR A 241 0.20 -0.90 17.36
N LYS A 242 -0.32 0.17 16.76
CA LYS A 242 -0.58 1.42 17.49
C LYS A 242 -1.63 1.24 18.56
N TYR A 243 -2.72 0.52 18.28
CA TYR A 243 -3.79 0.26 19.25
C TYR A 243 -3.26 -0.45 20.48
N PHE A 244 -2.53 -1.55 20.31
CA PHE A 244 -2.00 -2.32 21.44
C PHE A 244 -0.85 -1.62 22.15
N SER A 245 -0.03 -0.84 21.44
CA SER A 245 0.98 0.02 22.07
C SER A 245 0.37 1.09 22.97
N ASP A 246 -0.76 1.67 22.59
CA ASP A 246 -1.48 2.64 23.40
C ASP A 246 -2.02 2.00 24.68
N LEU A 247 -2.40 0.72 24.63
CA LEU A 247 -2.78 -0.07 25.81
C LEU A 247 -1.57 -0.48 26.67
N GLY A 248 -0.34 -0.24 26.23
CA GLY A 248 0.90 -0.49 26.96
C GLY A 248 1.56 -1.82 26.68
N PHE A 249 1.11 -2.55 25.64
CA PHE A 249 1.84 -3.73 25.13
C PHE A 249 3.10 -3.29 24.39
N ILE A 250 4.16 -4.09 24.46
CA ILE A 250 5.44 -3.80 23.83
C ILE A 250 5.66 -4.75 22.67
N HIS A 251 6.10 -4.18 21.56
CA HIS A 251 6.37 -4.92 20.34
C HIS A 251 7.82 -4.76 19.89
N GLY A 252 8.25 -5.68 19.04
CA GLY A 252 9.55 -5.67 18.40
C GLY A 252 9.47 -6.28 16.99
N ALA A 253 10.51 -6.07 16.20
CA ALA A 253 10.66 -6.72 14.92
C ALA A 253 12.02 -7.42 14.82
N VAL A 254 12.08 -8.54 14.08
CA VAL A 254 13.31 -9.30 13.84
C VAL A 254 14.39 -8.45 13.21
N ALA A 255 14.02 -7.65 12.20
CA ALA A 255 14.91 -6.72 11.51
C ALA A 255 15.15 -5.40 12.27
N GLY A 256 14.43 -5.17 13.38
CA GLY A 256 14.46 -3.89 14.08
C GLY A 256 13.82 -2.76 13.26
N ASN A 257 14.09 -1.51 13.66
CA ASN A 257 13.67 -0.32 12.94
C ASN A 257 14.87 0.27 12.18
N ASN A 258 15.03 -0.11 10.92
CA ASN A 258 16.13 0.31 10.05
C ASN A 258 15.55 0.74 8.69
N GLU A 259 16.16 1.73 8.05
CA GLU A 259 15.80 2.17 6.70
C GLU A 259 15.89 1.03 5.67
N ASP A 260 16.82 0.09 5.88
CA ASP A 260 17.02 -1.09 5.01
C ASP A 260 16.09 -2.27 5.34
N SER A 261 15.10 -2.13 6.20
CA SER A 261 14.26 -3.25 6.66
C SER A 261 12.99 -3.50 5.84
N ALA A 262 12.86 -2.86 4.67
CA ALA A 262 11.74 -3.09 3.77
C ALA A 262 11.96 -4.36 2.93
N MET A 263 11.25 -5.44 3.27
CA MET A 263 11.42 -6.78 2.65
C MET A 263 11.19 -6.84 1.14
N TYR A 264 10.38 -5.94 0.58
CA TYR A 264 10.12 -5.90 -0.86
C TYR A 264 11.14 -5.05 -1.63
N ILE A 265 11.92 -4.19 -0.92
CA ILE A 265 12.94 -3.33 -1.51
C ILE A 265 14.34 -3.93 -1.30
N HIS A 266 14.62 -4.44 -0.09
CA HIS A 266 15.91 -4.93 0.35
C HIS A 266 15.88 -6.41 0.76
N PRO A 267 15.40 -7.33 -0.11
CA PRO A 267 15.18 -8.71 0.29
C PRO A 267 16.48 -9.46 0.57
N LEU A 268 17.56 -9.19 -0.15
CA LEU A 268 18.87 -9.81 0.11
C LEU A 268 19.51 -9.26 1.39
N THR A 269 19.39 -7.94 1.61
CA THR A 269 19.82 -7.30 2.84
C THR A 269 19.10 -7.86 4.05
N MET A 270 17.79 -8.14 3.94
CA MET A 270 17.02 -8.80 5.00
C MET A 270 17.58 -10.18 5.34
N LEU A 271 17.92 -11.00 4.33
CA LEU A 271 18.50 -12.33 4.53
C LEU A 271 19.91 -12.28 5.14
N LYS A 272 20.77 -11.36 4.68
CA LYS A 272 22.19 -11.34 5.05
C LYS A 272 22.50 -10.52 6.30
N LYS A 273 21.89 -9.32 6.42
CA LYS A 273 22.20 -8.37 7.49
C LYS A 273 21.32 -8.57 8.73
N PHE A 274 20.06 -8.91 8.54
CA PHE A 274 19.08 -9.03 9.62
C PHE A 274 18.72 -10.46 9.98
N ASP A 275 19.28 -11.46 9.28
CA ASP A 275 19.00 -12.89 9.46
C ASP A 275 17.51 -13.25 9.37
N VAL A 276 16.77 -12.52 8.53
CA VAL A 276 15.37 -12.83 8.25
C VAL A 276 15.32 -13.97 7.24
N PRO A 277 14.77 -15.15 7.57
CA PRO A 277 14.78 -16.31 6.68
C PRO A 277 13.72 -16.28 5.59
N LEU A 278 13.03 -15.16 5.41
CA LEU A 278 11.87 -15.02 4.54
C LEU A 278 12.10 -13.93 3.51
N VAL A 279 11.53 -14.11 2.33
CA VAL A 279 11.49 -13.12 1.23
C VAL A 279 10.04 -12.82 0.89
N LYS A 280 9.68 -11.55 0.78
CA LYS A 280 8.34 -11.17 0.34
C LYS A 280 8.12 -11.64 -1.11
N TYR A 281 7.01 -12.36 -1.38
CA TYR A 281 6.70 -12.86 -2.73
C TYR A 281 6.78 -11.75 -3.78
N THR A 282 6.19 -10.58 -3.49
CA THR A 282 6.20 -9.43 -4.38
C THR A 282 7.59 -8.84 -4.62
N ALA A 283 8.60 -9.14 -3.80
CA ALA A 283 9.96 -8.67 -4.05
C ALA A 283 10.53 -9.24 -5.35
N PHE A 284 10.21 -10.47 -5.71
CA PHE A 284 10.70 -11.11 -6.93
C PHE A 284 10.19 -10.44 -8.22
N SER A 285 9.11 -9.63 -8.15
CA SER A 285 8.66 -8.84 -9.29
C SER A 285 9.58 -7.66 -9.61
N ASN A 286 10.43 -7.25 -8.69
CA ASN A 286 11.36 -6.12 -8.83
C ASN A 286 12.72 -6.57 -9.42
N ASP A 287 12.71 -7.39 -10.47
CA ASP A 287 13.89 -8.01 -11.05
C ASP A 287 14.77 -7.06 -11.88
N THR A 288 14.33 -5.82 -12.11
CA THR A 288 15.06 -4.76 -12.81
C THR A 288 14.99 -3.42 -12.07
N ASP A 289 15.97 -2.56 -12.30
CA ASP A 289 15.97 -1.18 -11.74
C ASP A 289 14.76 -0.37 -12.21
N ASP A 290 14.26 -0.64 -13.41
CA ASP A 290 13.09 0.04 -13.97
C ASP A 290 11.80 -0.28 -13.19
N LYS A 291 11.68 -1.48 -12.64
CA LYS A 291 10.55 -1.82 -11.76
C LYS A 291 10.51 -0.93 -10.53
N PHE A 292 11.68 -0.60 -9.96
CA PHE A 292 11.76 0.39 -8.91
C PHE A 292 11.44 1.80 -9.39
N ALA A 293 11.87 2.17 -10.60
CA ALA A 293 11.53 3.48 -11.18
C ALA A 293 10.01 3.66 -11.33
N TRP A 294 9.27 2.62 -11.73
CA TRP A 294 7.80 2.66 -11.76
C TRP A 294 7.18 2.81 -10.35
N GLN A 295 7.88 2.44 -9.30
CA GLN A 295 7.45 2.68 -7.92
C GLN A 295 7.92 4.05 -7.38
N GLY A 296 8.54 4.89 -8.21
CA GLY A 296 9.11 6.17 -7.80
C GLY A 296 10.40 6.06 -6.99
N LEU A 297 11.06 4.91 -7.02
CA LEU A 297 12.30 4.65 -6.28
C LEU A 297 13.51 4.76 -7.20
N GLU A 298 14.53 5.52 -6.77
CA GLU A 298 15.80 5.69 -7.49
C GLU A 298 16.88 4.82 -6.85
N ARG A 299 16.81 3.51 -7.03
CA ARG A 299 17.79 2.58 -6.48
C ARG A 299 17.93 1.33 -7.32
N LYS A 300 19.04 0.62 -7.13
CA LYS A 300 19.27 -0.68 -7.77
C LYS A 300 18.48 -1.78 -7.08
N THR A 301 17.98 -2.71 -7.87
CA THR A 301 17.35 -3.91 -7.34
C THR A 301 18.37 -4.90 -6.77
N GLU A 302 17.99 -5.56 -5.68
CA GLU A 302 18.77 -6.68 -5.11
C GLU A 302 18.35 -8.06 -5.68
N VAL A 303 17.29 -8.11 -6.50
CA VAL A 303 16.64 -9.39 -6.87
C VAL A 303 17.55 -10.32 -7.68
N PRO A 304 18.33 -9.86 -8.67
CA PRO A 304 19.27 -10.74 -9.36
C PRO A 304 20.28 -11.39 -8.42
N ASP A 305 20.86 -10.62 -7.50
CA ASP A 305 21.80 -11.12 -6.49
C ASP A 305 21.12 -12.00 -5.45
N LEU A 306 19.87 -11.70 -5.09
CA LEU A 306 19.03 -12.51 -4.22
C LEU A 306 18.80 -13.91 -4.81
N ILE A 307 18.40 -13.99 -6.08
CA ILE A 307 18.16 -15.26 -6.77
C ILE A 307 19.44 -16.09 -6.80
N ASN A 308 20.57 -15.45 -7.14
CA ASN A 308 21.86 -16.12 -7.13
C ASN A 308 22.24 -16.63 -5.73
N TYR A 309 22.02 -15.83 -4.70
CA TYR A 309 22.28 -16.20 -3.31
C TYR A 309 21.39 -17.39 -2.88
N ILE A 310 20.10 -17.36 -3.16
CA ILE A 310 19.20 -18.47 -2.79
C ILE A 310 19.62 -19.75 -3.49
N LYS A 311 19.96 -19.70 -4.79
CA LYS A 311 20.35 -20.89 -5.57
C LYS A 311 21.66 -21.54 -5.11
N ASN A 312 22.61 -20.75 -4.59
CA ASN A 312 23.97 -21.22 -4.36
C ASN A 312 24.37 -21.26 -2.88
N GLU A 313 23.68 -20.52 -2.00
CA GLU A 313 24.08 -20.31 -0.61
C GLU A 313 23.01 -20.74 0.40
N THR A 314 21.87 -21.31 -0.07
CA THR A 314 20.80 -21.79 0.81
C THR A 314 20.35 -23.19 0.39
N GLU A 315 19.69 -23.89 1.32
CA GLU A 315 19.05 -25.19 1.07
C GLU A 315 17.62 -25.06 0.54
N PHE A 316 17.18 -23.87 0.16
CA PHE A 316 15.83 -23.69 -0.37
C PHE A 316 15.68 -24.40 -1.73
N PRO A 317 14.60 -25.17 -1.96
CA PRO A 317 14.42 -25.95 -3.19
C PRO A 317 14.40 -25.06 -4.44
N LYS A 318 15.30 -25.35 -5.37
CA LYS A 318 15.46 -24.56 -6.62
C LYS A 318 14.21 -24.62 -7.49
N GLU A 319 13.53 -25.75 -7.49
CA GLU A 319 12.30 -25.98 -8.22
C GLU A 319 11.18 -25.03 -7.74
N ILE A 320 11.07 -24.84 -6.43
CA ILE A 320 10.10 -23.93 -5.84
C ILE A 320 10.46 -22.48 -6.18
N LEU A 321 11.74 -22.12 -6.12
CA LEU A 321 12.19 -20.79 -6.51
C LEU A 321 11.87 -20.49 -7.99
N ASP A 322 12.17 -21.46 -8.87
CA ASP A 322 11.91 -21.31 -10.30
C ASP A 322 10.40 -21.25 -10.58
N GLU A 323 9.55 -21.98 -9.87
CA GLU A 323 8.08 -21.86 -9.91
C GLU A 323 7.63 -20.44 -9.53
N VAL A 324 8.12 -19.90 -8.41
CA VAL A 324 7.81 -18.52 -7.97
C VAL A 324 8.18 -17.50 -9.04
N ILE A 325 9.40 -17.56 -9.57
CA ILE A 325 9.88 -16.63 -10.58
C ILE A 325 9.05 -16.72 -11.86
N ASN A 326 8.75 -17.95 -12.30
CA ASN A 326 7.97 -18.19 -13.49
C ASN A 326 6.52 -17.72 -13.34
N THR A 327 5.90 -17.97 -12.19
CA THR A 327 4.53 -17.51 -11.91
C THR A 327 4.45 -15.99 -11.96
N ILE A 328 5.38 -15.28 -11.30
CA ILE A 328 5.42 -13.81 -11.31
C ILE A 328 5.60 -13.27 -12.74
N LYS A 329 6.51 -13.84 -13.51
CA LYS A 329 6.77 -13.38 -14.90
C LYS A 329 5.59 -13.58 -15.84
N HIS A 330 4.77 -14.59 -15.60
CA HIS A 330 3.65 -14.95 -16.47
C HIS A 330 2.30 -14.53 -15.91
N THR A 331 2.27 -13.87 -14.72
CA THR A 331 1.03 -13.30 -14.19
C THR A 331 0.56 -12.16 -15.11
N PRO A 332 -0.59 -12.29 -15.76
CA PRO A 332 -1.09 -11.24 -16.66
C PRO A 332 -1.47 -10.02 -15.84
N HIS A 333 -1.02 -8.86 -16.30
CA HIS A 333 -1.45 -7.57 -15.75
C HIS A 333 -2.42 -6.94 -16.75
N PRO A 334 -3.67 -6.63 -16.36
CA PRO A 334 -4.62 -5.98 -17.24
C PRO A 334 -4.09 -4.59 -17.63
N GLU A 335 -3.99 -4.38 -18.96
CA GLU A 335 -3.60 -3.08 -19.50
C GLU A 335 -4.76 -2.08 -19.39
N HIS A 336 -4.43 -0.83 -19.15
CA HIS A 336 -5.39 0.26 -19.11
C HIS A 336 -4.89 1.50 -19.84
N ILE A 337 -5.79 2.42 -20.16
CA ILE A 337 -5.44 3.77 -20.62
C ILE A 337 -5.40 4.68 -19.39
N LEU A 338 -4.28 5.35 -19.17
CA LEU A 338 -4.13 6.28 -18.06
C LEU A 338 -4.38 7.71 -18.53
N ILE A 339 -5.31 8.43 -17.87
CA ILE A 339 -5.57 9.85 -18.10
C ILE A 339 -5.19 10.62 -16.83
N ILE A 340 -4.25 11.58 -16.97
CA ILE A 340 -3.78 12.43 -15.89
C ILE A 340 -4.39 13.82 -16.06
N ASP A 341 -5.15 14.27 -15.05
CA ASP A 341 -5.81 15.59 -15.03
C ASP A 341 -4.97 16.63 -14.31
N GLY A 342 -4.35 17.55 -15.04
CA GLY A 342 -3.60 18.66 -14.47
C GLY A 342 -4.45 19.87 -14.07
N VAL A 343 -5.73 19.90 -14.42
CA VAL A 343 -6.67 20.98 -14.04
C VAL A 343 -7.34 20.69 -12.69
N GLU A 344 -7.44 19.40 -12.32
CA GLU A 344 -7.88 18.94 -11.00
C GLU A 344 -9.24 19.54 -10.57
N ASN A 345 -10.16 19.63 -11.51
CA ASN A 345 -11.48 20.21 -11.29
C ASN A 345 -11.48 21.71 -10.84
N GLN A 346 -10.37 22.41 -10.98
CA GLN A 346 -10.32 23.86 -10.75
C GLN A 346 -11.16 24.62 -11.79
N ILE A 347 -11.27 24.06 -13.00
CA ILE A 347 -12.19 24.45 -14.06
C ILE A 347 -13.08 23.25 -14.37
N PRO A 348 -14.22 23.07 -13.66
CA PRO A 348 -15.01 21.83 -13.68
C PRO A 348 -15.45 21.39 -15.08
N GLN A 349 -15.81 22.34 -15.96
CA GLN A 349 -16.17 22.03 -17.34
C GLN A 349 -15.01 21.44 -18.14
N CYS A 350 -13.78 21.90 -17.93
CA CYS A 350 -12.60 21.36 -18.61
C CYS A 350 -12.33 19.91 -18.18
N THR A 351 -12.29 19.63 -16.87
CA THR A 351 -12.19 18.26 -16.35
C THR A 351 -13.34 17.39 -16.89
N ARG A 352 -14.60 17.91 -16.89
CA ARG A 352 -15.75 17.14 -17.40
C ARG A 352 -15.58 16.77 -18.86
N TYR A 353 -15.25 17.72 -19.73
CA TYR A 353 -15.21 17.48 -21.18
C TYR A 353 -13.93 16.76 -21.63
N ARG A 354 -12.79 17.07 -21.03
CA ARG A 354 -11.50 16.57 -21.52
C ARG A 354 -11.05 15.27 -20.82
N VAL A 355 -11.47 15.04 -19.59
CA VAL A 355 -11.08 13.88 -18.80
C VAL A 355 -12.25 12.90 -18.64
N ILE A 356 -13.35 13.34 -18.01
CA ILE A 356 -14.44 12.44 -17.62
C ILE A 356 -15.17 11.90 -18.84
N ASN A 357 -15.64 12.78 -19.77
CA ASN A 357 -16.35 12.34 -20.97
C ASN A 357 -15.46 11.47 -21.87
N LYS A 358 -14.16 11.78 -21.98
CA LYS A 358 -13.20 10.98 -22.72
C LYS A 358 -13.04 9.59 -22.09
N ALA A 359 -12.92 9.51 -20.78
CA ALA A 359 -12.86 8.24 -20.08
C ALA A 359 -14.15 7.42 -20.26
N GLU A 360 -15.32 8.05 -20.15
CA GLU A 360 -16.61 7.42 -20.40
C GLU A 360 -16.71 6.89 -21.84
N GLN A 361 -16.27 7.67 -22.83
CA GLN A 361 -16.23 7.27 -24.23
C GLN A 361 -15.30 6.06 -24.45
N LEU A 362 -14.07 6.11 -23.96
CA LEU A 362 -13.12 5.02 -24.11
C LEU A 362 -13.63 3.73 -23.44
N ARG A 363 -14.24 3.85 -22.26
CA ARG A 363 -14.88 2.71 -21.58
C ARG A 363 -16.05 2.15 -22.37
N SER A 364 -16.81 2.97 -23.09
CA SER A 364 -17.90 2.51 -23.96
C SER A 364 -17.40 1.69 -25.16
N PHE A 365 -16.13 1.87 -25.53
CA PHE A 365 -15.45 1.05 -26.54
C PHE A 365 -14.75 -0.19 -25.97
N GLY A 366 -14.93 -0.48 -24.68
CA GLY A 366 -14.39 -1.68 -24.03
C GLY A 366 -12.99 -1.54 -23.46
N HIS A 367 -12.43 -0.32 -23.40
CA HIS A 367 -11.12 -0.10 -22.76
C HIS A 367 -11.25 0.03 -21.25
N ASP A 368 -10.30 -0.52 -20.50
CA ASP A 368 -10.10 -0.11 -19.11
C ASP A 368 -9.43 1.29 -19.07
N VAL A 369 -9.97 2.19 -18.28
CA VAL A 369 -9.49 3.59 -18.25
C VAL A 369 -9.38 4.06 -16.81
N TRP A 370 -8.18 4.45 -16.43
CA TRP A 370 -7.89 5.04 -15.13
C TRP A 370 -7.74 6.56 -15.27
N THR A 371 -8.34 7.29 -14.33
CA THR A 371 -8.22 8.74 -14.26
C THR A 371 -7.65 9.13 -12.91
N VAL A 372 -6.67 10.03 -12.91
CA VAL A 372 -5.98 10.49 -11.70
C VAL A 372 -5.69 11.99 -11.81
N ASN A 373 -5.80 12.73 -10.70
CA ASN A 373 -5.29 14.09 -10.64
C ASN A 373 -3.77 14.12 -10.68
N ALA A 374 -3.18 15.14 -11.26
CA ALA A 374 -1.72 15.27 -11.31
C ALA A 374 -1.08 15.33 -9.91
N SER A 375 -1.77 15.94 -8.93
CA SER A 375 -1.34 16.01 -7.52
C SER A 375 -1.36 14.65 -6.80
N ASP A 376 -2.22 13.73 -7.26
CA ASP A 376 -2.38 12.39 -6.67
C ASP A 376 -1.63 11.31 -7.47
N PHE A 377 -0.97 11.71 -8.57
CA PHE A 377 -0.31 10.80 -9.48
C PHE A 377 0.88 10.08 -8.82
N GLN A 378 0.90 8.77 -8.97
CA GLN A 378 2.02 7.90 -8.60
C GLN A 378 2.54 7.16 -9.84
N MET A 379 3.86 7.01 -9.97
CA MET A 379 4.49 6.37 -11.13
C MET A 379 3.94 4.97 -11.41
N GLY A 380 3.59 4.20 -10.37
CA GLY A 380 3.01 2.86 -10.49
C GLY A 380 1.69 2.80 -11.28
N TYR A 381 0.96 3.90 -11.38
CA TYR A 381 -0.26 3.93 -12.21
C TYR A 381 0.04 3.77 -13.71
N ALA A 382 1.24 4.12 -14.14
CA ALA A 382 1.65 4.02 -15.53
C ALA A 382 2.38 2.71 -15.88
N GLU A 383 2.73 1.89 -14.89
CA GLU A 383 3.49 0.64 -15.13
C GLU A 383 2.76 -0.29 -16.12
N TYR A 384 1.45 -0.45 -15.97
CA TYR A 384 0.63 -1.30 -16.85
C TYR A 384 -0.26 -0.49 -17.81
N ALA A 385 -0.02 0.82 -17.95
CA ALA A 385 -0.72 1.61 -18.93
C ALA A 385 -0.26 1.24 -20.35
N SER A 386 -1.21 0.97 -21.27
CA SER A 386 -0.94 0.81 -22.70
C SER A 386 -0.71 2.14 -23.39
N GLN A 387 -1.36 3.20 -22.89
CA GLN A 387 -1.26 4.57 -23.38
C GLN A 387 -1.42 5.54 -22.21
N ILE A 388 -0.77 6.71 -22.29
CA ILE A 388 -0.82 7.74 -21.28
C ILE A 388 -1.30 9.04 -21.92
N ILE A 389 -2.35 9.63 -21.39
CA ILE A 389 -2.91 10.93 -21.81
C ILE A 389 -2.70 11.91 -20.67
N ILE A 390 -1.97 12.98 -20.91
CA ILE A 390 -1.66 14.03 -19.93
C ILE A 390 -2.46 15.28 -20.32
N TYR A 391 -3.48 15.63 -19.54
CA TYR A 391 -4.28 16.81 -19.78
C TYR A 391 -3.78 18.00 -18.98
N ARG A 392 -3.37 19.07 -19.68
CA ARG A 392 -2.95 20.40 -19.13
C ARG A 392 -2.15 20.31 -17.83
N THR A 393 -1.18 19.38 -17.78
CA THR A 393 -0.30 19.18 -16.63
C THR A 393 0.97 20.01 -16.82
N PRO A 394 1.42 20.77 -15.81
CA PRO A 394 2.68 21.49 -15.88
C PRO A 394 3.87 20.52 -15.79
N TYR A 395 5.01 20.95 -16.33
CA TYR A 395 6.27 20.21 -16.23
C TYR A 395 6.66 20.02 -14.76
N SER A 396 7.07 18.78 -14.43
CA SER A 396 7.84 18.47 -13.23
C SER A 396 8.87 17.37 -13.56
N GLU A 397 9.85 17.16 -12.72
CA GLU A 397 10.82 16.07 -12.91
C GLU A 397 10.12 14.70 -12.86
N GLN A 398 9.04 14.55 -12.09
CA GLN A 398 8.24 13.33 -12.05
C GLN A 398 7.60 13.04 -13.41
N PHE A 399 6.96 14.03 -14.04
CA PHE A 399 6.33 13.86 -15.36
C PHE A 399 7.36 13.70 -16.48
N LYS A 400 8.53 14.33 -16.39
CA LYS A 400 9.63 14.06 -17.29
C LYS A 400 10.07 12.60 -17.21
N LYS A 401 10.31 12.07 -16.00
CA LYS A 401 10.65 10.67 -15.78
C LYS A 401 9.56 9.72 -16.28
N LEU A 402 8.29 10.06 -16.08
CA LEU A 402 7.18 9.30 -16.63
C LEU A 402 7.30 9.16 -18.14
N VAL A 403 7.52 10.25 -18.86
CA VAL A 403 7.64 10.23 -20.32
C VAL A 403 8.88 9.45 -20.76
N GLU A 404 10.04 9.68 -20.12
CA GLU A 404 11.27 8.94 -20.42
C GLU A 404 11.11 7.43 -20.24
N LEU A 405 10.47 7.02 -19.14
CA LEU A 405 10.22 5.61 -18.84
C LEU A 405 9.16 5.00 -19.78
N ALA A 406 8.11 5.76 -20.10
CA ALA A 406 7.11 5.35 -21.08
C ALA A 406 7.73 5.11 -22.47
N HIS A 407 8.58 6.01 -22.93
CA HIS A 407 9.31 5.84 -24.20
C HIS A 407 10.22 4.61 -24.19
N LYS A 408 10.92 4.36 -23.09
CA LYS A 408 11.78 3.17 -22.95
C LYS A 408 10.97 1.86 -23.13
N TYR A 409 9.70 1.87 -22.74
CA TYR A 409 8.78 0.72 -22.86
C TYR A 409 7.81 0.82 -24.04
N ASN A 410 8.07 1.71 -25.01
CA ASN A 410 7.25 1.94 -26.21
C ASN A 410 5.78 2.24 -25.89
N LYS A 411 5.53 2.93 -24.77
CA LYS A 411 4.19 3.38 -24.38
C LYS A 411 3.96 4.79 -24.93
N PRO A 412 2.98 5.02 -25.81
CA PRO A 412 2.72 6.34 -26.37
C PRO A 412 2.17 7.30 -25.29
N VAL A 413 2.70 8.52 -25.29
CA VAL A 413 2.31 9.58 -24.39
C VAL A 413 1.71 10.74 -25.19
N PHE A 414 0.44 11.03 -24.94
CA PHE A 414 -0.31 12.10 -25.58
C PHE A 414 -0.44 13.28 -24.63
N TYR A 415 -0.21 14.49 -25.13
CA TYR A 415 -0.53 15.71 -24.39
C TYR A 415 -1.86 16.29 -24.88
N ASP A 416 -2.83 16.38 -23.99
CA ASP A 416 -4.16 16.92 -24.30
C ASP A 416 -4.22 18.39 -23.86
N ILE A 417 -4.58 19.27 -24.80
CA ILE A 417 -4.70 20.69 -24.55
C ILE A 417 -5.85 21.28 -25.38
N ASP A 418 -6.67 22.12 -24.76
CA ASP A 418 -7.87 22.71 -25.32
C ASP A 418 -7.78 24.22 -25.50
N ASP A 419 -6.59 24.80 -25.24
CA ASP A 419 -6.36 26.25 -25.31
C ASP A 419 -4.91 26.56 -25.70
N LEU A 420 -4.62 27.77 -26.20
CA LEU A 420 -3.28 28.23 -26.58
C LEU A 420 -2.48 28.74 -25.36
N VAL A 421 -2.40 27.95 -24.30
CA VAL A 421 -1.74 28.32 -23.03
C VAL A 421 -0.40 27.62 -22.84
N TYR A 422 0.29 27.27 -23.91
CA TYR A 422 1.57 26.55 -23.88
C TYR A 422 2.76 27.38 -24.36
N ASP A 423 2.48 28.57 -24.95
CA ASP A 423 3.50 29.51 -25.43
C ASP A 423 3.06 30.95 -25.14
N THR A 424 3.96 31.74 -24.56
CA THR A 424 3.67 33.12 -24.17
C THR A 424 3.40 34.05 -25.36
N SER A 425 3.87 33.69 -26.57
CA SER A 425 3.54 34.45 -27.79
C SER A 425 2.02 34.56 -28.10
N TYR A 426 1.25 33.54 -27.66
CA TYR A 426 -0.22 33.58 -27.75
C TYR A 426 -0.83 34.32 -26.56
N THR A 427 -0.36 34.05 -25.36
CA THR A 427 -0.98 34.59 -24.15
C THR A 427 -0.66 36.07 -23.93
N ASP A 428 0.46 36.57 -24.42
CA ASP A 428 0.84 38.00 -24.40
C ASP A 428 -0.15 38.88 -25.18
N GLN A 429 -0.94 38.28 -26.09
CA GLN A 429 -1.95 38.99 -26.86
C GLN A 429 -3.27 39.18 -26.08
N LEU A 430 -3.47 38.44 -24.99
CA LEU A 430 -4.70 38.49 -24.19
C LEU A 430 -4.76 39.78 -23.39
N GLU A 431 -5.88 40.51 -23.50
CA GLU A 431 -6.10 41.79 -22.78
C GLU A 431 -5.94 41.61 -21.27
N TYR A 432 -6.44 40.50 -20.71
CA TYR A 432 -6.27 40.20 -19.29
C TYR A 432 -4.78 40.13 -18.90
N VAL A 433 -3.95 39.44 -19.68
CA VAL A 433 -2.52 39.27 -19.38
C VAL A 433 -1.77 40.62 -19.42
N LYS A 434 -2.19 41.53 -20.30
CA LYS A 434 -1.65 42.89 -20.37
C LYS A 434 -1.94 43.74 -19.13
N THR A 435 -3.00 43.41 -18.39
CA THR A 435 -3.38 44.15 -17.16
C THR A 435 -2.67 43.64 -15.90
N LEU A 436 -1.97 42.49 -15.98
CA LEU A 436 -1.28 41.87 -14.83
C LEU A 436 -0.11 42.73 -14.37
N GLY A 437 0.09 42.80 -13.08
CA GLY A 437 1.32 43.32 -12.48
C GLY A 437 2.54 42.45 -12.83
N LYS A 438 3.74 43.01 -12.77
CA LYS A 438 4.96 42.34 -13.20
C LYS A 438 5.16 40.94 -12.55
N GLN A 439 4.87 40.79 -11.25
CA GLN A 439 5.01 39.51 -10.54
C GLN A 439 3.94 38.50 -10.95
N GLU A 440 2.71 38.96 -11.13
CA GLU A 440 1.58 38.14 -11.57
C GLU A 440 1.78 37.63 -12.98
N LYS A 441 2.26 38.53 -13.88
CA LYS A 441 2.59 38.16 -15.26
C LYS A 441 3.71 37.12 -15.31
N GLU A 442 4.79 37.28 -14.55
CA GLU A 442 5.86 36.29 -14.52
C GLU A 442 5.38 34.92 -13.99
N ALA A 443 4.53 34.90 -12.96
CA ALA A 443 3.93 33.66 -12.46
C ALA A 443 3.06 32.99 -13.53
N TYR A 444 2.23 33.77 -14.23
CA TYR A 444 1.39 33.29 -15.33
C TYR A 444 2.23 32.72 -16.48
N ASP A 445 3.22 33.49 -16.96
CA ASP A 445 4.13 33.08 -18.03
C ASP A 445 4.95 31.85 -17.68
N SER A 446 5.35 31.73 -16.42
CA SER A 446 6.04 30.53 -15.91
C SER A 446 5.15 29.28 -16.02
N GLY A 447 3.86 29.39 -15.69
CA GLY A 447 2.87 28.34 -15.88
C GLY A 447 2.71 27.94 -17.35
N VAL A 448 2.56 28.93 -18.22
CA VAL A 448 2.42 28.73 -19.67
C VAL A 448 3.67 28.00 -20.23
N ARG A 449 4.86 28.50 -19.91
CA ARG A 449 6.12 27.85 -20.31
C ARG A 449 6.25 26.43 -19.77
N SER A 450 5.74 26.19 -18.58
CA SER A 450 5.77 24.85 -17.95
C SER A 450 4.90 23.85 -18.71
N TYR A 451 3.70 24.23 -19.16
CA TYR A 451 2.88 23.38 -20.03
C TYR A 451 3.61 23.07 -21.35
N GLY A 452 4.15 24.09 -22.03
CA GLY A 452 4.88 23.91 -23.28
C GLY A 452 6.14 23.04 -23.12
N LYS A 453 6.80 23.09 -21.96
CA LYS A 453 7.97 22.27 -21.68
C LYS A 453 7.63 20.77 -21.60
N LEU A 454 6.56 20.39 -20.88
CA LEU A 454 6.11 18.99 -20.80
C LEU A 454 5.55 18.50 -22.14
N MET A 455 4.72 19.31 -22.79
CA MET A 455 4.11 19.04 -24.09
C MET A 455 5.17 18.64 -25.15
N LYS A 456 6.32 19.32 -25.19
CA LYS A 456 7.43 19.01 -26.11
C LYS A 456 8.05 17.63 -25.89
N LEU A 457 7.90 17.02 -24.73
CA LEU A 457 8.39 15.68 -24.43
C LEU A 457 7.44 14.58 -24.94
N CYS A 458 6.13 14.85 -25.03
CA CYS A 458 5.11 13.88 -25.44
C CYS A 458 5.17 13.56 -26.94
N ASP A 459 4.60 12.43 -27.37
CA ASP A 459 4.68 11.91 -28.74
C ASP A 459 3.72 12.62 -29.70
N ALA A 460 2.51 12.94 -29.24
CA ALA A 460 1.46 13.53 -30.02
C ALA A 460 0.56 14.41 -29.17
N PHE A 461 -0.30 15.19 -29.83
CA PHE A 461 -1.23 16.08 -29.17
C PHE A 461 -2.69 15.69 -29.40
N ILE A 462 -3.52 15.98 -28.43
CA ILE A 462 -4.98 15.86 -28.51
C ILE A 462 -5.57 17.25 -28.30
N THR A 463 -6.49 17.67 -29.14
CA THR A 463 -7.13 18.98 -29.00
C THR A 463 -8.61 18.96 -29.37
N SER A 464 -9.30 20.10 -29.26
CA SER A 464 -10.76 20.19 -29.38
C SER A 464 -11.26 20.81 -30.69
N THR A 465 -10.42 21.58 -31.41
CA THR A 465 -10.83 22.31 -32.59
C THR A 465 -9.85 22.21 -33.73
N THR A 466 -10.32 22.45 -34.96
CA THR A 466 -9.47 22.44 -36.15
C THR A 466 -8.41 23.55 -36.10
N ASP A 467 -8.75 24.71 -35.56
CA ASP A 467 -7.81 25.84 -35.47
C ASP A 467 -6.66 25.50 -34.49
N LEU A 468 -6.98 24.96 -33.33
CA LEU A 468 -5.96 24.49 -32.40
C LEU A 468 -5.09 23.35 -32.99
N LYS A 469 -5.72 22.44 -33.77
CA LYS A 469 -4.98 21.43 -34.51
C LYS A 469 -3.96 22.04 -35.47
N ASN A 470 -4.39 23.06 -36.25
CA ASN A 470 -3.51 23.75 -37.19
C ASN A 470 -2.34 24.43 -36.47
N GLU A 471 -2.59 25.08 -35.32
CA GLU A 471 -1.53 25.69 -34.51
C GLU A 471 -0.57 24.66 -33.92
N LEU A 472 -1.09 23.59 -33.33
CA LEU A 472 -0.29 22.53 -32.73
C LEU A 472 0.54 21.76 -33.76
N SER A 473 0.01 21.59 -34.98
CA SER A 473 0.75 20.92 -36.08
C SER A 473 2.04 21.65 -36.46
N LYS A 474 2.15 22.97 -36.18
CA LYS A 474 3.40 23.74 -36.39
C LYS A 474 4.53 23.27 -35.51
N LEU A 475 4.24 22.53 -34.43
CA LEU A 475 5.25 21.95 -33.53
C LEU A 475 5.88 20.67 -34.06
N GLY A 476 5.48 20.19 -35.24
CA GLY A 476 6.08 19.05 -35.94
C GLY A 476 5.74 17.67 -35.35
N LYS A 477 4.65 17.59 -34.58
CA LYS A 477 4.15 16.32 -34.01
C LYS A 477 2.74 16.02 -34.47
N PRO A 478 2.28 14.75 -34.46
CA PRO A 478 0.89 14.38 -34.77
C PRO A 478 -0.10 15.06 -33.84
N VAL A 479 -1.29 15.43 -34.39
CA VAL A 479 -2.37 16.08 -33.66
C VAL A 479 -3.71 15.43 -34.01
#